data_d049086af0e49f8d6c5ea46f9bfa819f
#
_entry.id   d049086af0e49f8d6c5ea46f9bfa819f
#
_cell.length_a   1.000
_cell.length_b   1.000
_cell.length_c   1.000
_cell.angle_alpha   90.00
_cell.angle_beta   90.00
_cell.angle_gamma   90.00
#
_symmetry.space_group_name_H-M   'P 1'
#
loop_
_entity.id
_entity.type
_entity.pdbx_description
1 polymer ?
#
loop_
_entity_poly.entity_id
_entity_poly.type
_entity_poly.pdbx_seq_one_letter_code
_entity_poly.pdbx_strand_id
1 'polypeptide(L)'
;MRRLLLLRHAKTETDAPSGRDQDRRLDDRGRRDAAEIGGWIGRHPPVPDSVLVSTAIRARQTWEIAWEAMKRLVPQPQVETLPELYGADPSRLLQIIHSASAADPQRLMVVGHNPGMHELALALTGGGHAAGHKALAENLPTSGLAVFDFAVDDWADVAFRRGRLVQFLSPKLLKQGSDD
;
A
#
# COMPACT_ATOMS: atom_id res chain seq x y z
N MET A 1 -6.65 15.75 9.72
CA MET A 1 -6.03 14.40 9.76
C MET A 1 -5.96 13.82 8.37
N ARG A 2 -4.86 13.19 8.03
CA ARG A 2 -4.67 12.48 6.73
C ARG A 2 -4.35 11.02 7.00
N ARG A 3 -4.90 10.11 6.20
CA ARG A 3 -4.63 8.68 6.28
C ARG A 3 -3.84 8.21 5.07
N LEU A 4 -2.74 7.49 5.34
CA LEU A 4 -1.87 6.91 4.32
C LEU A 4 -1.95 5.39 4.40
N LEU A 5 -2.22 4.75 3.26
CA LEU A 5 -2.21 3.29 3.12
C LEU A 5 -1.02 2.90 2.24
N LEU A 6 -0.12 2.10 2.76
CA LEU A 6 1.01 1.57 2.00
C LEU A 6 0.75 0.10 1.70
N LEU A 7 0.60 -0.22 0.42
CA LEU A 7 0.34 -1.58 -0.06
C LEU A 7 1.50 -2.06 -0.92
N ARG A 8 2.20 -3.10 -0.47
CA ARG A 8 3.20 -3.76 -1.30
C ARG A 8 2.50 -4.64 -2.34
N HIS A 9 3.01 -4.66 -3.59
CA HIS A 9 2.47 -5.53 -4.63
C HIS A 9 2.37 -7.00 -4.17
N ALA A 10 1.45 -7.74 -4.76
CA ALA A 10 1.23 -9.15 -4.44
C ALA A 10 2.32 -10.05 -5.02
N LYS A 11 2.29 -11.33 -4.67
CA LYS A 11 3.30 -12.33 -5.06
C LYS A 11 3.37 -12.49 -6.58
N THR A 12 4.60 -12.58 -7.09
CA THR A 12 4.88 -12.60 -8.53
C THR A 12 5.41 -13.95 -9.00
N GLU A 13 5.28 -14.19 -10.32
CA GLU A 13 6.09 -15.18 -11.01
C GLU A 13 7.58 -14.83 -10.87
N THR A 14 8.45 -15.83 -10.92
CA THR A 14 9.90 -15.64 -10.73
C THR A 14 10.51 -14.83 -11.87
N ASP A 15 10.05 -15.10 -13.10
CA ASP A 15 10.59 -14.48 -14.32
C ASP A 15 9.47 -13.88 -15.17
N ALA A 16 9.84 -12.92 -16.02
CA ALA A 16 8.96 -12.39 -17.04
C ALA A 16 9.33 -12.96 -18.40
N PRO A 17 8.36 -13.17 -19.33
CA PRO A 17 8.66 -13.60 -20.69
C PRO A 17 9.67 -12.71 -21.42
N SER A 18 9.65 -11.41 -21.15
CA SER A 18 10.61 -10.42 -21.71
C SER A 18 11.99 -10.46 -21.05
N GLY A 19 12.14 -11.13 -19.91
CA GLY A 19 13.35 -11.09 -19.09
C GLY A 19 13.51 -9.79 -18.27
N ARG A 20 12.58 -8.84 -18.37
CA ARG A 20 12.65 -7.56 -17.66
C ARG A 20 11.88 -7.63 -16.34
N ASP A 21 12.50 -7.17 -15.25
CA ASP A 21 11.89 -7.15 -13.93
C ASP A 21 10.53 -6.42 -13.91
N GLN A 22 10.42 -5.30 -14.61
CA GLN A 22 9.20 -4.49 -14.67
C GLN A 22 8.01 -5.24 -15.28
N ASP A 23 8.27 -6.28 -16.08
CA ASP A 23 7.24 -7.05 -16.79
C ASP A 23 6.82 -8.32 -16.04
N ARG A 24 7.37 -8.60 -14.85
CA ARG A 24 6.96 -9.74 -14.03
C ARG A 24 5.51 -9.57 -13.57
N ARG A 25 4.72 -10.61 -13.77
CA ARG A 25 3.29 -10.66 -13.45
C ARG A 25 3.05 -11.31 -12.10
N LEU A 26 1.86 -11.10 -11.54
CA LEU A 26 1.43 -11.84 -10.36
C LEU A 26 1.28 -13.32 -10.70
N ASP A 27 1.66 -14.19 -9.74
CA ASP A 27 1.32 -15.61 -9.81
C ASP A 27 -0.11 -15.84 -9.28
N ASP A 28 -0.58 -17.09 -9.29
CA ASP A 28 -1.94 -17.42 -8.85
C ASP A 28 -2.19 -17.06 -7.38
N ARG A 29 -1.21 -17.27 -6.52
CA ARG A 29 -1.29 -16.87 -5.11
C ARG A 29 -1.39 -15.35 -4.97
N GLY A 30 -0.58 -14.63 -5.73
CA GLY A 30 -0.61 -13.16 -5.73
C GLY A 30 -1.97 -12.61 -6.15
N ARG A 31 -2.60 -13.21 -7.14
CA ARG A 31 -3.94 -12.83 -7.58
C ARG A 31 -4.98 -13.04 -6.49
N ARG A 32 -4.93 -14.17 -5.80
CA ARG A 32 -5.83 -14.44 -4.66
C ARG A 32 -5.61 -13.47 -3.53
N ASP A 33 -4.35 -13.23 -3.16
CA ASP A 33 -3.99 -12.32 -2.06
C ASP A 33 -4.41 -10.88 -2.37
N ALA A 34 -4.23 -10.42 -3.61
CA ALA A 34 -4.66 -9.09 -4.02
C ALA A 34 -6.20 -8.92 -3.92
N ALA A 35 -6.95 -9.94 -4.29
CA ALA A 35 -8.41 -9.93 -4.16
C ALA A 35 -8.84 -9.90 -2.67
N GLU A 36 -8.17 -10.67 -1.82
CA GLU A 36 -8.48 -10.70 -0.39
C GLU A 36 -8.21 -9.37 0.29
N ILE A 37 -7.06 -8.76 0.04
CA ILE A 37 -6.75 -7.46 0.64
C ILE A 37 -7.65 -6.35 0.11
N GLY A 38 -7.99 -6.39 -1.18
CA GLY A 38 -8.94 -5.45 -1.78
C GLY A 38 -10.32 -5.57 -1.15
N GLY A 39 -10.82 -6.78 -0.96
CA GLY A 39 -12.09 -7.03 -0.28
C GLY A 39 -12.07 -6.55 1.17
N TRP A 40 -10.98 -6.76 1.88
CA TRP A 40 -10.83 -6.26 3.25
C TRP A 40 -10.90 -4.72 3.29
N ILE A 41 -10.14 -4.04 2.42
CA ILE A 41 -10.15 -2.58 2.35
C ILE A 41 -11.57 -2.06 2.08
N GLY A 42 -12.28 -2.67 1.14
CA GLY A 42 -13.63 -2.28 0.78
C GLY A 42 -14.65 -2.44 1.93
N ARG A 43 -14.43 -3.41 2.82
CA ARG A 43 -15.31 -3.67 3.97
C ARG A 43 -14.91 -2.91 5.24
N HIS A 44 -13.79 -2.20 5.23
CA HIS A 44 -13.26 -1.50 6.41
C HIS A 44 -13.03 -0.01 6.09
N PRO A 45 -14.12 0.77 5.92
CA PRO A 45 -13.97 2.21 5.70
C PRO A 45 -13.33 2.91 6.90
N PRO A 46 -12.71 4.08 6.71
CA PRO A 46 -12.67 4.84 5.46
C PRO A 46 -11.67 4.28 4.44
N VAL A 47 -12.09 4.32 3.17
CA VAL A 47 -11.33 3.77 2.03
C VAL A 47 -10.50 4.87 1.34
N PRO A 48 -9.46 4.52 0.55
CA PRO A 48 -8.70 5.53 -0.17
C PRO A 48 -9.57 6.29 -1.17
N ASP A 49 -9.37 7.59 -1.26
CA ASP A 49 -9.99 8.44 -2.28
C ASP A 49 -8.99 8.83 -3.39
N SER A 50 -7.70 8.55 -3.19
CA SER A 50 -6.65 8.68 -4.20
C SER A 50 -5.67 7.52 -4.08
N VAL A 51 -5.21 7.01 -5.23
CA VAL A 51 -4.29 5.87 -5.31
C VAL A 51 -3.16 6.18 -6.28
N LEU A 52 -1.93 6.03 -5.83
CA LEU A 52 -0.73 6.14 -6.65
C LEU A 52 -0.15 4.73 -6.84
N VAL A 53 0.03 4.32 -8.09
CA VAL A 53 0.44 2.95 -8.44
C VAL A 53 1.72 2.99 -9.27
N SER A 54 2.71 2.16 -8.92
CA SER A 54 3.91 1.98 -9.74
C SER A 54 3.55 1.46 -11.13
N THR A 55 4.35 1.84 -12.13
CA THR A 55 4.19 1.40 -13.52
C THR A 55 4.53 -0.08 -13.72
N ALA A 56 5.23 -0.73 -12.81
CA ALA A 56 5.53 -2.17 -12.92
C ALA A 56 4.24 -2.99 -13.00
N ILE A 57 4.23 -4.01 -13.87
CA ILE A 57 3.03 -4.83 -14.11
C ILE A 57 2.48 -5.41 -12.80
N ARG A 58 3.34 -5.93 -11.93
CA ARG A 58 2.93 -6.51 -10.65
C ARG A 58 2.18 -5.53 -9.73
N ALA A 59 2.58 -4.27 -9.74
CA ALA A 59 1.88 -3.24 -8.95
C ALA A 59 0.52 -2.89 -9.58
N ARG A 60 0.47 -2.72 -10.89
CA ARG A 60 -0.78 -2.43 -11.60
C ARG A 60 -1.78 -3.58 -11.45
N GLN A 61 -1.35 -4.81 -11.60
CA GLN A 61 -2.22 -5.99 -11.44
C GLN A 61 -2.73 -6.10 -10.00
N THR A 62 -1.88 -5.82 -9.00
CA THR A 62 -2.31 -5.79 -7.59
C THR A 62 -3.46 -4.80 -7.40
N TRP A 63 -3.32 -3.58 -7.88
CA TRP A 63 -4.37 -2.58 -7.77
C TRP A 63 -5.64 -2.97 -8.54
N GLU A 64 -5.51 -3.41 -9.79
CA GLU A 64 -6.64 -3.79 -10.63
C GLU A 64 -7.47 -4.89 -9.99
N ILE A 65 -6.82 -5.93 -9.46
CA ILE A 65 -7.51 -7.05 -8.78
C ILE A 65 -8.13 -6.59 -7.46
N ALA A 66 -7.41 -5.79 -6.67
CA ALA A 66 -7.95 -5.21 -5.44
C ALA A 66 -9.17 -4.35 -5.72
N TRP A 67 -9.13 -3.53 -6.76
CA TRP A 67 -10.25 -2.68 -7.17
C TRP A 67 -11.47 -3.52 -7.57
N GLU A 68 -11.29 -4.59 -8.37
CA GLU A 68 -12.40 -5.48 -8.73
C GLU A 68 -13.10 -6.06 -7.49
N ALA A 69 -12.35 -6.35 -6.43
CA ALA A 69 -12.90 -6.88 -5.19
C ALA A 69 -13.66 -5.83 -4.35
N MET A 70 -13.38 -4.53 -4.53
CA MET A 70 -13.97 -3.48 -3.70
C MET A 70 -14.95 -2.56 -4.45
N LYS A 71 -14.97 -2.56 -5.77
CA LYS A 71 -15.67 -1.54 -6.59
C LYS A 71 -17.18 -1.46 -6.35
N ARG A 72 -17.81 -2.53 -5.88
CA ARG A 72 -19.24 -2.54 -5.56
C ARG A 72 -19.54 -2.02 -4.15
N LEU A 73 -18.50 -1.86 -3.33
CA LEU A 73 -18.64 -1.48 -1.92
C LEU A 73 -18.31 0.00 -1.69
N VAL A 74 -17.53 0.61 -2.57
CA VAL A 74 -16.91 1.92 -2.34
C VAL A 74 -16.94 2.79 -3.60
N PRO A 75 -16.91 4.14 -3.43
CA PRO A 75 -16.74 5.05 -4.56
C PRO A 75 -15.39 4.83 -5.26
N GLN A 76 -15.35 5.10 -6.56
CA GLN A 76 -14.12 4.99 -7.35
C GLN A 76 -13.13 6.08 -6.95
N PRO A 77 -11.89 5.72 -6.56
CA PRO A 77 -10.85 6.69 -6.25
C PRO A 77 -10.25 7.30 -7.52
N GLN A 78 -9.55 8.41 -7.34
CA GLN A 78 -8.63 8.93 -8.36
C GLN A 78 -7.42 8.00 -8.40
N VAL A 79 -7.02 7.54 -9.59
CA VAL A 79 -5.87 6.64 -9.74
C VAL A 79 -4.85 7.25 -10.69
N GLU A 80 -3.60 7.30 -10.25
CA GLU A 80 -2.48 7.78 -11.06
C GLU A 80 -1.36 6.73 -11.04
N THR A 81 -0.84 6.40 -12.21
CA THR A 81 0.29 5.48 -12.38
C THR A 81 1.57 6.29 -12.48
N LEU A 82 2.54 6.03 -11.59
CA LEU A 82 3.78 6.82 -11.48
C LEU A 82 5.02 5.95 -11.68
N PRO A 83 5.83 6.21 -12.72
CA PRO A 83 7.10 5.51 -12.89
C PRO A 83 8.10 5.78 -11.77
N GLU A 84 8.00 6.93 -11.09
CA GLU A 84 8.87 7.31 -9.99
C GLU A 84 8.74 6.40 -8.75
N LEU A 85 7.66 5.63 -8.65
CA LEU A 85 7.48 4.68 -7.56
C LEU A 85 8.34 3.41 -7.73
N TYR A 86 8.75 3.11 -8.96
CA TYR A 86 9.61 1.96 -9.23
C TYR A 86 11.04 2.23 -8.73
N GLY A 87 11.51 1.40 -7.79
CA GLY A 87 12.85 1.55 -7.23
C GLY A 87 13.02 2.74 -6.28
N ALA A 88 11.95 3.38 -5.85
CA ALA A 88 12.02 4.55 -4.97
C ALA A 88 12.48 4.18 -3.56
N ASP A 89 13.40 4.97 -3.01
CA ASP A 89 13.80 4.91 -1.60
C ASP A 89 12.81 5.70 -0.70
N PRO A 90 12.93 5.61 0.64
CA PRO A 90 12.01 6.30 1.54
C PRO A 90 11.92 7.81 1.32
N SER A 91 13.04 8.47 1.05
CA SER A 91 13.06 9.93 0.82
C SER A 91 12.31 10.30 -0.45
N ARG A 92 12.48 9.53 -1.52
CA ARG A 92 11.74 9.74 -2.77
C ARG A 92 10.25 9.46 -2.60
N LEU A 93 9.90 8.39 -1.89
CA LEU A 93 8.51 8.07 -1.57
C LEU A 93 7.86 9.18 -0.75
N LEU A 94 8.57 9.75 0.22
CA LEU A 94 8.06 10.87 1.01
C LEU A 94 7.81 12.11 0.13
N GLN A 95 8.71 12.42 -0.81
CA GLN A 95 8.51 13.51 -1.77
C GLN A 95 7.25 13.30 -2.62
N ILE A 96 7.02 12.07 -3.08
CA ILE A 96 5.83 11.71 -3.85
C ILE A 96 4.57 11.92 -3.00
N ILE A 97 4.59 11.51 -1.73
CA ILE A 97 3.50 11.73 -0.79
C ILE A 97 3.25 13.23 -0.58
N HIS A 98 4.30 14.02 -0.41
CA HIS A 98 4.18 15.48 -0.30
C HIS A 98 3.50 16.10 -1.51
N SER A 99 3.74 15.57 -2.71
CA SER A 99 3.13 16.09 -3.94
C SER A 99 1.62 15.86 -4.02
N ALA A 100 1.07 14.97 -3.18
CA ALA A 100 -0.37 14.81 -3.06
C ALA A 100 -1.07 16.04 -2.50
N SER A 101 -0.33 17.00 -1.94
CA SER A 101 -0.83 18.29 -1.46
C SER A 101 -1.67 19.02 -2.52
N ALA A 102 -1.31 18.93 -3.79
CA ALA A 102 -2.01 19.61 -4.89
C ALA A 102 -3.45 19.10 -5.07
N ALA A 103 -3.66 17.79 -4.99
CA ALA A 103 -4.98 17.16 -5.11
C ALA A 103 -5.69 17.07 -3.76
N ASP A 104 -4.93 17.10 -2.69
CA ASP A 104 -5.37 17.07 -1.29
C ASP A 104 -6.40 15.98 -0.94
N PRO A 105 -6.12 14.70 -1.22
CA PRO A 105 -7.01 13.63 -0.78
C PRO A 105 -7.00 13.53 0.75
N GLN A 106 -8.11 13.06 1.34
CA GLN A 106 -8.13 12.75 2.77
C GLN A 106 -7.40 11.44 3.07
N ARG A 107 -7.49 10.48 2.15
CA ARG A 107 -6.93 9.14 2.27
C ARG A 107 -6.20 8.78 1.00
N LEU A 108 -4.90 8.59 1.12
CA LEU A 108 -4.00 8.27 0.00
C LEU A 108 -3.50 6.84 0.15
N MET A 109 -3.60 6.05 -0.93
CA MET A 109 -2.94 4.76 -1.02
C MET A 109 -1.76 4.84 -1.99
N VAL A 110 -0.66 4.19 -1.62
CA VAL A 110 0.50 3.98 -2.50
C VAL A 110 0.70 2.49 -2.69
N VAL A 111 0.75 2.04 -3.93
CA VAL A 111 1.04 0.64 -4.30
C VAL A 111 2.44 0.58 -4.90
N GLY A 112 3.35 -0.09 -4.22
CA GLY A 112 4.76 -0.06 -4.58
C GLY A 112 5.54 -1.30 -4.18
N HIS A 113 6.82 -1.12 -3.94
CA HIS A 113 7.84 -2.17 -3.88
C HIS A 113 8.71 -2.08 -2.63
N ASN A 114 9.19 -3.23 -2.14
CA ASN A 114 10.29 -3.28 -1.19
C ASN A 114 11.64 -3.19 -1.94
N PRO A 115 12.71 -2.74 -1.28
CA PRO A 115 12.76 -2.43 0.15
C PRO A 115 12.16 -1.06 0.52
N GLY A 116 11.93 -0.16 -0.46
CA GLY A 116 11.51 1.22 -0.20
C GLY A 116 10.25 1.35 0.65
N MET A 117 9.21 0.57 0.35
CA MET A 117 7.94 0.63 1.06
C MET A 117 8.08 0.18 2.53
N HIS A 118 8.81 -0.89 2.79
CA HIS A 118 9.06 -1.36 4.16
C HIS A 118 9.88 -0.34 4.95
N GLU A 119 10.96 0.15 4.37
CA GLU A 119 11.81 1.17 5.00
C GLU A 119 11.04 2.46 5.26
N LEU A 120 10.19 2.89 4.33
CA LEU A 120 9.32 4.05 4.51
C LEU A 120 8.35 3.83 5.68
N ALA A 121 7.68 2.68 5.73
CA ALA A 121 6.75 2.36 6.80
C ALA A 121 7.43 2.42 8.18
N LEU A 122 8.63 1.87 8.30
CA LEU A 122 9.42 1.94 9.53
C LEU A 122 9.80 3.39 9.88
N ALA A 123 10.23 4.17 8.89
CA ALA A 123 10.63 5.56 9.09
C ALA A 123 9.47 6.47 9.50
N LEU A 124 8.26 6.22 8.96
CA LEU A 124 7.06 7.01 9.28
C LEU A 124 6.52 6.74 10.68
N THR A 125 6.81 5.58 11.25
CA THR A 125 6.19 5.12 12.50
C THR A 125 6.69 5.94 13.69
N GLY A 126 5.77 6.63 14.36
CA GLY A 126 6.02 7.36 15.60
C GLY A 126 5.27 6.82 16.81
N GLY A 127 4.15 6.15 16.58
CA GLY A 127 3.32 5.56 17.62
C GLY A 127 2.28 4.62 17.03
N GLY A 128 1.40 4.08 17.85
CA GLY A 128 0.27 3.27 17.40
C GLY A 128 0.21 1.87 17.99
N HIS A 129 -0.37 0.95 17.23
CA HIS A 129 -0.71 -0.41 17.67
C HIS A 129 0.54 -1.29 17.87
N ALA A 130 0.80 -1.73 19.09
CA ALA A 130 2.05 -2.43 19.47
C ALA A 130 2.29 -3.73 18.69
N ALA A 131 1.26 -4.57 18.50
CA ALA A 131 1.38 -5.81 17.75
C ALA A 131 1.69 -5.55 16.27
N GLY A 132 1.08 -4.49 15.70
CA GLY A 132 1.37 -4.04 14.35
C GLY A 132 2.81 -3.57 14.19
N HIS A 133 3.34 -2.82 15.15
CA HIS A 133 4.76 -2.39 15.16
C HIS A 133 5.71 -3.57 15.13
N LYS A 134 5.45 -4.58 15.95
CA LYS A 134 6.28 -5.78 15.99
C LYS A 134 6.28 -6.52 14.66
N ALA A 135 5.11 -6.72 14.09
CA ALA A 135 4.95 -7.39 12.80
C ALA A 135 5.63 -6.61 11.67
N LEU A 136 5.43 -5.29 11.61
CA LEU A 136 6.02 -4.41 10.61
C LEU A 136 7.56 -4.38 10.74
N ALA A 137 8.10 -4.41 11.96
CA ALA A 137 9.54 -4.45 12.19
C ALA A 137 10.20 -5.66 11.54
N GLU A 138 9.50 -6.79 11.49
CA GLU A 138 9.99 -8.00 10.85
C GLU A 138 9.97 -7.90 9.32
N ASN A 139 8.85 -7.48 8.73
CA ASN A 139 8.69 -7.37 7.28
C ASN A 139 7.42 -6.65 6.89
N LEU A 140 7.41 -6.10 5.67
CA LEU A 140 6.20 -5.79 4.91
C LEU A 140 6.13 -6.83 3.77
N PRO A 141 5.36 -7.91 3.93
CA PRO A 141 5.31 -8.98 2.93
C PRO A 141 4.55 -8.56 1.67
N THR A 142 4.59 -9.38 0.61
CA THR A 142 3.74 -9.18 -0.58
C THR A 142 2.28 -9.14 -0.15
N SER A 143 1.49 -8.25 -0.73
CA SER A 143 0.12 -7.89 -0.32
C SER A 143 0.02 -7.38 1.11
N GLY A 144 1.13 -7.04 1.74
CA GLY A 144 1.17 -6.40 3.06
C GLY A 144 0.65 -4.98 2.99
N LEU A 145 -0.16 -4.60 3.98
CA LEU A 145 -0.78 -3.30 4.10
C LEU A 145 -0.42 -2.67 5.45
N ALA A 146 0.14 -1.47 5.41
CA ALA A 146 0.36 -0.65 6.60
C ALA A 146 -0.45 0.64 6.48
N VAL A 147 -1.25 0.95 7.49
CA VAL A 147 -2.12 2.13 7.50
C VAL A 147 -1.69 3.07 8.61
N PHE A 148 -1.45 4.32 8.24
CA PHE A 148 -1.00 5.38 9.14
C PHE A 148 -1.99 6.54 9.17
N ASP A 149 -2.20 7.11 10.36
CA ASP A 149 -2.85 8.39 10.53
C ASP A 149 -1.82 9.46 10.90
N PHE A 150 -1.96 10.63 10.28
CA PHE A 150 -1.11 11.80 10.55
C PHE A 150 -1.99 12.95 11.00
N ALA A 151 -1.62 13.57 12.12
CA ALA A 151 -2.29 14.76 12.65
C ALA A 151 -1.83 16.01 11.90
N VAL A 152 -2.12 16.07 10.61
CA VAL A 152 -1.77 17.16 9.69
C VAL A 152 -2.97 17.53 8.85
N ASP A 153 -2.97 18.76 8.33
CA ASP A 153 -4.00 19.26 7.42
C ASP A 153 -3.52 19.36 5.98
N ASP A 154 -2.25 19.08 5.74
CA ASP A 154 -1.62 19.12 4.42
C ASP A 154 -0.64 17.94 4.28
N TRP A 155 -0.67 17.28 3.12
CA TRP A 155 0.25 16.18 2.81
C TRP A 155 1.72 16.63 2.83
N ALA A 156 2.01 17.90 2.56
CA ALA A 156 3.35 18.45 2.62
C ALA A 156 3.95 18.41 4.05
N ASP A 157 3.11 18.30 5.07
CA ASP A 157 3.53 18.25 6.47
C ASP A 157 3.73 16.83 7.00
N VAL A 158 3.44 15.80 6.19
CA VAL A 158 3.73 14.40 6.54
C VAL A 158 5.24 14.24 6.69
N ALA A 159 5.68 13.65 7.80
CA ALA A 159 7.09 13.56 8.15
C ALA A 159 7.41 12.23 8.83
N PHE A 160 8.70 11.86 8.79
CA PHE A 160 9.21 10.69 9.51
C PHE A 160 8.91 10.79 11.00
N ARG A 161 8.62 9.66 11.64
CA ARG A 161 8.31 9.51 13.07
C ARG A 161 7.02 10.20 13.52
N ARG A 162 6.19 10.68 12.60
CA ARG A 162 4.93 11.38 12.89
C ARG A 162 3.69 10.57 12.60
N GLY A 163 3.84 9.41 11.94
CA GLY A 163 2.72 8.53 11.63
C GLY A 163 2.33 7.66 12.82
N ARG A 164 1.03 7.55 13.06
CA ARG A 164 0.48 6.56 13.99
C ARG A 164 0.07 5.33 13.17
N LEU A 165 0.69 4.19 13.44
CA LEU A 165 0.31 2.92 12.82
C LEU A 165 -1.04 2.45 13.39
N VAL A 166 -2.09 2.50 12.58
CA VAL A 166 -3.45 2.11 13.01
C VAL A 166 -3.84 0.72 12.56
N GLN A 167 -3.17 0.18 11.54
CA GLN A 167 -3.44 -1.17 11.02
C GLN A 167 -2.21 -1.72 10.32
N PHE A 168 -1.92 -2.99 10.55
CA PHE A 168 -0.97 -3.78 9.77
C PHE A 168 -1.64 -5.09 9.39
N LEU A 169 -1.62 -5.42 8.10
CA LEU A 169 -2.21 -6.65 7.59
C LEU A 169 -1.26 -7.33 6.61
N SER A 170 -1.39 -8.64 6.54
CA SER A 170 -0.71 -9.49 5.58
C SER A 170 -1.66 -10.62 5.17
N PRO A 171 -1.39 -11.33 4.07
CA PRO A 171 -2.19 -12.51 3.71
C PRO A 171 -2.28 -13.53 4.84
N LYS A 172 -1.19 -13.74 5.57
CA LYS A 172 -1.15 -14.65 6.73
C LYS A 172 -2.11 -14.21 7.83
N LEU A 173 -2.09 -12.90 8.19
CA LEU A 173 -2.96 -12.36 9.24
C LEU A 173 -4.43 -12.39 8.83
N LEU A 174 -4.75 -12.15 7.56
CA LEU A 174 -6.11 -12.24 7.04
C LEU A 174 -6.66 -13.67 7.16
N LYS A 175 -5.85 -14.68 6.88
CA LYS A 175 -6.24 -16.09 7.02
C LYS A 175 -6.46 -16.47 8.48
N GLN A 176 -5.64 -15.97 9.41
CA GLN A 176 -5.81 -16.21 10.84
C GLN A 176 -7.10 -15.60 11.39
N GLY A 177 -7.49 -14.41 10.90
CA GLY A 177 -8.73 -13.74 11.34
C GLY A 177 -10.01 -14.36 10.81
N SER A 178 -9.96 -15.17 9.73
CA SER A 178 -11.12 -15.85 9.17
C SER A 178 -11.42 -17.19 9.85
N ASP A 179 -10.52 -17.69 10.69
CA ASP A 179 -10.68 -18.92 11.47
C ASP A 179 -11.30 -18.67 12.86
N ASP A 180 -11.54 -17.42 13.23
CA ASP A 180 -12.24 -16.98 14.43
C ASP A 180 -13.69 -16.60 14.09
#